data_2cf8a41a3a4c7c2243b0a050a2c27683
#
_entry.id   2cf8a41a3a4c7c2243b0a050a2c27683
#
_cell.length_a   1.000
_cell.length_b   1.000
_cell.length_c   1.000
_cell.angle_alpha   90.00
_cell.angle_beta   90.00
_cell.angle_gamma   90.00
#
_symmetry.space_group_name_H-M   'P 1'
#
loop_
_entity.id
_entity.type
_entity.pdbx_description
1 polymer ?
#
loop_
_entity_poly.entity_id
_entity_poly.type
_entity_poly.pdbx_seq_one_letter_code
_entity_poly.pdbx_strand_id
1 'polypeptide(L)'
;MVTTKEEYQKEMEARLGEIEGQIEELMAQATRSDYDEYLTDLRTQQESAKAKLAELEEARGEAWQDLKSQLDKAVSDIQNALFVVTSGSSE
;
A
#
# COMPACT_ATOMS: atom_id res chain seq x y z
N MET A 1 16.49 0.09 18.24
CA MET A 1 15.23 -0.48 18.74
C MET A 1 14.71 -1.54 17.76
N VAL A 2 14.32 -2.68 18.28
CA VAL A 2 13.86 -3.79 17.45
C VAL A 2 12.34 -3.70 17.31
N THR A 3 11.87 -3.64 16.07
CA THR A 3 10.44 -3.62 15.80
C THR A 3 9.88 -5.04 15.94
N THR A 4 8.90 -5.20 16.78
CA THR A 4 8.23 -6.49 16.92
C THR A 4 7.29 -6.70 15.74
N LYS A 5 6.93 -7.96 15.52
CA LYS A 5 5.99 -8.33 14.46
C LYS A 5 4.66 -7.58 14.64
N GLU A 6 4.16 -7.51 15.87
CA GLU A 6 2.90 -6.81 16.14
C GLU A 6 2.96 -5.32 15.85
N GLU A 7 4.06 -4.70 16.22
CA GLU A 7 4.26 -3.28 15.96
C GLU A 7 4.31 -3.01 14.46
N TYR A 8 5.02 -3.88 13.75
CA TYR A 8 5.13 -3.77 12.30
C TYR A 8 3.75 -3.93 11.64
N GLN A 9 2.97 -4.90 12.09
CA GLN A 9 1.62 -5.13 11.57
C GLN A 9 0.75 -3.90 11.74
N LYS A 10 0.76 -3.32 12.93
CA LYS A 10 -0.03 -2.13 13.21
C LYS A 10 0.39 -0.96 12.33
N GLU A 11 1.68 -0.79 12.16
CA GLU A 11 2.20 0.27 11.31
C GLU A 11 1.76 0.10 9.87
N MET A 12 1.83 -1.13 9.35
CA MET A 12 1.43 -1.41 7.98
C MET A 12 -0.07 -1.29 7.79
N GLU A 13 -0.86 -1.71 8.77
CA GLU A 13 -2.31 -1.52 8.72
C GLU A 13 -2.66 -0.05 8.61
N ALA A 14 -1.99 0.79 9.40
CA ALA A 14 -2.22 2.22 9.35
C ALA A 14 -1.83 2.81 8.00
N ARG A 15 -0.68 2.40 7.47
CA ARG A 15 -0.23 2.88 6.16
C ARG A 15 -1.16 2.46 5.04
N LEU A 16 -1.57 1.20 5.05
CA LEU A 16 -2.49 0.70 4.03
C LEU A 16 -3.85 1.37 4.11
N GLY A 17 -4.30 1.67 5.34
CA GLY A 17 -5.54 2.42 5.53
C GLY A 17 -5.44 3.83 4.95
N GLU A 18 -4.33 4.51 5.15
CA GLU A 18 -4.10 5.83 4.59
C GLU A 18 -4.05 5.78 3.07
N ILE A 19 -3.36 4.78 2.53
CA ILE A 19 -3.26 4.59 1.08
C ILE A 19 -4.64 4.35 0.49
N GLU A 20 -5.43 3.49 1.12
CA GLU A 20 -6.78 3.21 0.67
C GLU A 20 -7.64 4.47 0.62
N GLY A 21 -7.55 5.28 1.68
CA GLY A 21 -8.27 6.55 1.74
C GLY A 21 -7.84 7.50 0.64
N GLN A 22 -6.54 7.59 0.37
CA GLN A 22 -6.02 8.45 -0.67
C GLN A 22 -6.47 7.98 -2.06
N ILE A 23 -6.44 6.68 -2.29
CA ILE A 23 -6.90 6.13 -3.57
C ILE A 23 -8.37 6.43 -3.79
N GLU A 24 -9.19 6.20 -2.76
CA GLU A 24 -10.63 6.47 -2.86
C GLU A 24 -10.92 7.94 -3.12
N GLU A 25 -10.19 8.81 -2.45
CA GLU A 25 -10.35 10.25 -2.65
C GLU A 25 -9.98 10.65 -4.07
N LEU A 26 -8.88 10.11 -4.58
CA LEU A 26 -8.46 10.39 -5.94
C LEU A 26 -9.45 9.83 -6.96
N MET A 27 -9.99 8.65 -6.72
CA MET A 27 -10.98 8.06 -7.60
C MET A 27 -12.26 8.91 -7.64
N ALA A 28 -12.65 9.45 -6.50
CA ALA A 28 -13.83 10.31 -6.43
C ALA A 28 -13.63 11.60 -7.21
N GLN A 29 -12.39 12.08 -7.30
CA GLN A 29 -12.07 13.30 -8.02
C GLN A 29 -11.72 13.07 -9.48
N ALA A 30 -11.43 11.84 -9.85
CA ALA A 30 -10.97 11.51 -11.20
C ALA A 30 -12.13 11.68 -12.21
N THR A 31 -11.85 12.40 -13.28
CA THR A 31 -12.82 12.62 -14.34
C THR A 31 -12.37 12.02 -15.65
N ARG A 32 -11.15 11.53 -15.71
CA ARG A 32 -10.55 10.98 -16.92
C ARG A 32 -10.41 9.46 -16.78
N SER A 33 -10.73 8.75 -17.84
CA SER A 33 -10.71 7.29 -17.83
C SER A 33 -9.31 6.69 -17.66
N ASP A 34 -8.27 7.33 -18.24
CA ASP A 34 -6.90 6.83 -18.06
C ASP A 34 -6.46 6.96 -16.60
N TYR A 35 -6.92 7.99 -15.94
CA TYR A 35 -6.66 8.21 -14.54
C TYR A 35 -7.32 7.12 -13.69
N ASP A 36 -8.55 6.77 -14.06
CA ASP A 36 -9.31 5.70 -13.41
C ASP A 36 -8.57 4.36 -13.51
N GLU A 37 -8.03 4.05 -14.68
CA GLU A 37 -7.28 2.80 -14.86
C GLU A 37 -6.07 2.77 -13.96
N TYR A 38 -5.35 3.88 -13.89
CA TYR A 38 -4.16 3.99 -13.06
C TYR A 38 -4.50 3.78 -11.58
N LEU A 39 -5.58 4.42 -11.14
CA LEU A 39 -6.01 4.30 -9.74
C LEU A 39 -6.54 2.90 -9.43
N THR A 40 -7.18 2.27 -10.40
CA THR A 40 -7.64 0.88 -10.24
C THR A 40 -6.45 -0.05 -10.06
N ASP A 41 -5.38 0.18 -10.81
CA ASP A 41 -4.14 -0.60 -10.64
C ASP A 41 -3.55 -0.41 -9.25
N LEU A 42 -3.54 0.83 -8.76
CA LEU A 42 -3.04 1.11 -7.41
C LEU A 42 -3.88 0.41 -6.36
N ARG A 43 -5.19 0.39 -6.56
CA ARG A 43 -6.09 -0.28 -5.65
C ARG A 43 -5.82 -1.78 -5.62
N THR A 44 -5.57 -2.37 -6.79
CA THR A 44 -5.22 -3.78 -6.89
C THR A 44 -3.92 -4.07 -6.15
N GLN A 45 -2.93 -3.20 -6.28
CA GLN A 45 -1.67 -3.34 -5.56
C GLN A 45 -1.88 -3.20 -4.06
N GLN A 46 -2.73 -2.30 -3.64
CA GLN A 46 -3.05 -2.10 -2.24
C GLN A 46 -3.73 -3.33 -1.65
N GLU A 47 -4.65 -3.94 -2.38
CA GLU A 47 -5.32 -5.16 -1.94
C GLU A 47 -4.32 -6.32 -1.85
N SER A 48 -3.38 -6.39 -2.78
CA SER A 48 -2.33 -7.40 -2.75
C SER A 48 -1.45 -7.21 -1.52
N ALA A 49 -1.14 -5.96 -1.18
CA ALA A 49 -0.36 -5.66 0.03
C ALA A 49 -1.12 -6.06 1.29
N LYS A 50 -2.43 -5.83 1.32
CA LYS A 50 -3.26 -6.26 2.46
C LYS A 50 -3.25 -7.76 2.62
N ALA A 51 -3.29 -8.50 1.51
CA ALA A 51 -3.22 -9.96 1.54
C ALA A 51 -1.88 -10.43 2.12
N LYS A 52 -0.79 -9.76 1.73
CA LYS A 52 0.52 -10.07 2.28
C LYS A 52 0.60 -9.77 3.77
N LEU A 53 -0.05 -8.73 4.21
CA LEU A 53 -0.10 -8.40 5.64
C LEU A 53 -0.84 -9.48 6.41
N ALA A 54 -1.93 -10.00 5.86
CA ALA A 54 -2.66 -11.11 6.48
C ALA A 54 -1.80 -12.37 6.57
N GLU A 55 -1.02 -12.65 5.53
CA GLU A 55 -0.08 -13.77 5.55
C GLU A 55 0.99 -13.57 6.61
N LEU A 56 1.44 -12.33 6.76
CA LEU A 56 2.47 -11.99 7.73
C LEU A 56 1.99 -12.27 9.15
N GLU A 57 0.72 -12.05 9.43
CA GLU A 57 0.15 -12.33 10.75
C GLU A 57 0.34 -13.78 11.17
N GLU A 58 0.27 -14.68 10.20
CA GLU A 58 0.41 -16.11 10.45
C GLU A 58 1.83 -16.62 10.28
N ALA A 59 2.69 -15.84 9.66
CA ALA A 59 4.06 -16.24 9.37
C ALA A 59 4.90 -16.29 10.64
N ARG A 60 5.84 -17.21 10.67
CA ARG A 60 6.75 -17.39 11.81
C ARG A 60 8.17 -17.54 11.31
N GLY A 61 9.11 -17.17 12.16
CA GLY A 61 10.52 -17.32 11.86
C GLY A 61 10.95 -16.51 10.64
N GLU A 62 11.67 -17.14 9.74
CA GLU A 62 12.20 -16.46 8.56
C GLU A 62 11.11 -16.04 7.58
N ALA A 63 9.99 -16.74 7.59
CA ALA A 63 8.90 -16.44 6.66
C ALA A 63 8.38 -15.02 6.84
N TRP A 64 8.27 -14.57 8.09
CA TRP A 64 7.75 -13.23 8.32
C TRP A 64 8.72 -12.14 7.88
N GLN A 65 10.01 -12.43 7.93
CA GLN A 65 11.03 -11.49 7.47
C GLN A 65 10.97 -11.31 5.95
N ASP A 66 10.76 -12.42 5.24
CA ASP A 66 10.59 -12.37 3.79
C ASP A 66 9.34 -11.58 3.42
N LEU A 67 8.24 -11.85 4.11
CA LEU A 67 6.99 -11.14 3.87
C LEU A 67 7.13 -9.66 4.22
N LYS A 68 7.88 -9.37 5.28
CA LYS A 68 8.15 -7.99 5.67
C LYS A 68 8.84 -7.22 4.54
N SER A 69 9.87 -7.83 3.95
CA SER A 69 10.59 -7.22 2.83
C SER A 69 9.68 -7.00 1.63
N GLN A 70 8.86 -7.99 1.31
CA GLN A 70 7.93 -7.89 0.19
C GLN A 70 6.88 -6.82 0.44
N LEU A 71 6.37 -6.77 1.66
CA LEU A 71 5.36 -5.79 2.02
C LEU A 71 5.93 -4.38 2.04
N ASP A 72 7.13 -4.20 2.58
CA ASP A 72 7.82 -2.91 2.57
C ASP A 72 7.95 -2.38 1.16
N LYS A 73 8.37 -3.23 0.25
CA LYS A 73 8.54 -2.85 -1.14
C LYS A 73 7.20 -2.51 -1.78
N ALA A 74 6.19 -3.35 -1.55
CA ALA A 74 4.87 -3.13 -2.12
C ALA A 74 4.27 -1.80 -1.65
N VAL A 75 4.34 -1.53 -0.36
CA VAL A 75 3.80 -0.29 0.20
C VAL A 75 4.58 0.91 -0.32
N SER A 76 5.90 0.80 -0.38
CA SER A 76 6.75 1.86 -0.90
C SER A 76 6.43 2.17 -2.36
N ASP A 77 6.22 1.15 -3.18
CA ASP A 77 5.88 1.31 -4.59
C ASP A 77 4.53 2.03 -4.74
N ILE A 78 3.56 1.65 -3.92
CA ILE A 78 2.24 2.29 -3.96
C ILE A 78 2.35 3.75 -3.53
N GLN A 79 3.09 4.03 -2.48
CA GLN A 79 3.28 5.39 -1.98
C GLN A 79 3.96 6.26 -3.01
N ASN A 80 4.98 5.72 -3.69
CA ASN A 80 5.67 6.45 -4.76
C ASN A 80 4.73 6.74 -5.92
N ALA A 81 3.90 5.78 -6.29
CA ALA A 81 2.93 5.96 -7.37
C ALA A 81 1.91 7.03 -7.01
N LEU A 82 1.44 7.04 -5.77
CA LEU A 82 0.51 8.06 -5.29
C LEU A 82 1.15 9.44 -5.29
N PHE A 83 2.40 9.50 -4.89
CA PHE A 83 3.15 10.75 -4.90
C PHE A 83 3.26 11.32 -6.31
N VAL A 84 3.55 10.47 -7.29
CA VAL A 84 3.64 10.88 -8.69
C VAL A 84 2.29 11.42 -9.18
N VAL A 85 1.20 10.75 -8.83
CA VAL A 85 -0.14 11.19 -9.24
C VAL A 85 -0.46 12.56 -8.66
N THR A 86 -0.21 12.73 -7.35
CA THR A 86 -0.55 13.99 -6.68
C THR A 86 0.38 15.13 -7.11
N SER A 87 1.64 14.83 -7.37
CA SER A 87 2.59 15.83 -7.83
C SER A 87 2.42 16.18 -9.29
N GLY A 88 2.17 15.16 -10.10
CA GLY A 88 2.03 15.34 -11.54
C GLY A 88 0.81 16.12 -11.93
N SER A 89 -0.24 16.04 -11.12
CA SER A 89 -1.48 16.73 -11.42
C SER A 89 -1.37 18.25 -11.26
N SER A 90 -0.32 18.73 -10.65
CA SER A 90 -0.14 20.16 -10.43
C SER A 90 0.32 20.90 -11.69
N GLU A 91 0.63 20.18 -12.70
CA GLU A 91 0.98 20.78 -13.99
C GLU A 91 -0.24 20.95 -14.88
#